data_8739b9534cbca6269db8c74800c7e873
#
_entry.id   8739b9534cbca6269db8c74800c7e873
#
_cell.length_a   1.000
_cell.length_b   1.000
_cell.length_c   1.000
_cell.angle_alpha   90.00
_cell.angle_beta   90.00
_cell.angle_gamma   90.00
#
_symmetry.space_group_name_H-M   'P 1'
#
loop_
_entity.id
_entity.type
_entity.pdbx_description
1 polymer ?
#
loop_
_entity_poly.entity_id
_entity_poly.type
_entity_poly.pdbx_seq_one_letter_code
_entity_poly.pdbx_strand_id
1 'polypeptide(L)' 'MARIKKLTRRQRELLTRNGFDYDQWTLKTQDSKSYTYINKETQEVMKLNFYV' A
#
# COMPACT_ATOMS: atom_id res chain seq x y z
N MET A 1 -8.03 -15.69 -15.42
CA MET A 1 -6.93 -14.76 -15.60
C MET A 1 -6.78 -13.86 -14.38
N ALA A 2 -5.61 -13.86 -13.82
CA ALA A 2 -5.37 -13.05 -12.63
C ALA A 2 -5.13 -11.60 -13.01
N ARG A 3 -5.74 -10.73 -12.27
CA ARG A 3 -5.51 -9.32 -12.46
C ARG A 3 -4.79 -8.76 -11.28
N ILE A 4 -3.73 -8.06 -11.55
CA ILE A 4 -3.02 -7.37 -10.50
C ILE A 4 -3.78 -6.08 -10.22
N LYS A 5 -4.24 -5.95 -9.01
CA LYS A 5 -4.92 -4.73 -8.62
C LYS A 5 -3.93 -3.61 -8.49
N LYS A 6 -4.16 -2.54 -9.22
CA LYS A 6 -3.34 -1.36 -9.07
C LYS A 6 -3.80 -0.58 -7.86
N LEU A 7 -2.85 0.05 -7.22
CA LEU A 7 -3.18 0.90 -6.10
C LEU A 7 -3.98 2.11 -6.57
N THR A 8 -4.92 2.55 -5.74
CA THR A 8 -5.66 3.75 -6.03
C THR A 8 -4.75 4.95 -5.84
N ARG A 9 -5.21 6.11 -6.31
CA ARG A 9 -4.44 7.32 -6.17
C ARG A 9 -4.10 7.62 -4.72
N ARG A 10 -5.07 7.46 -3.84
CA ARG A 10 -4.86 7.70 -2.42
C ARG A 10 -3.83 6.78 -1.82
N GLN A 11 -3.89 5.52 -2.21
CA GLN A 11 -2.96 4.53 -1.68
C GLN A 11 -1.55 4.83 -2.13
N ARG A 12 -1.39 5.24 -3.40
CA ARG A 12 -0.08 5.60 -3.89
C ARG A 12 0.46 6.85 -3.22
N GLU A 13 -0.42 7.82 -3.02
CA GLU A 13 -0.01 9.06 -2.36
C GLU A 13 0.48 8.82 -0.95
N LEU A 14 -0.20 7.94 -0.24
CA LEU A 14 0.20 7.62 1.12
C LEU A 14 1.60 7.01 1.16
N LEU A 15 1.88 6.10 0.25
CA LEU A 15 3.20 5.49 0.16
C LEU A 15 4.26 6.53 -0.17
N THR A 16 3.99 7.37 -1.16
CA THR A 16 4.94 8.40 -1.58
C THR A 16 5.22 9.38 -0.45
N ARG A 17 4.18 9.76 0.28
CA ARG A 17 4.32 10.67 1.40
C ARG A 17 5.27 10.14 2.46
N ASN A 18 5.25 8.84 2.65
CA ASN A 18 6.04 8.20 3.67
C ASN A 18 7.42 7.76 3.15
N GLY A 19 7.74 8.13 1.92
CA GLY A 19 9.04 7.83 1.36
C GLY A 19 9.18 6.43 0.79
N PHE A 20 8.07 5.78 0.49
CA PHE A 20 8.09 4.45 -0.07
C PHE A 20 7.77 4.50 -1.56
N ASP A 21 8.28 3.51 -2.27
CA ASP A 21 8.06 3.39 -3.71
C ASP A 21 6.81 2.54 -3.92
N TYR A 22 5.76 3.15 -4.46
CA TYR A 22 4.50 2.42 -4.64
C TYR A 22 4.61 1.29 -5.65
N ASP A 23 5.67 1.25 -6.44
CA ASP A 23 5.89 0.12 -7.34
C ASP A 23 6.37 -1.11 -6.60
N GLN A 24 6.89 -0.94 -5.41
CA GLN A 24 7.42 -2.02 -4.60
C GLN A 24 6.38 -2.61 -3.67
N TRP A 25 5.29 -1.91 -3.47
CA TRP A 25 4.29 -2.30 -2.49
C TRP A 25 2.94 -2.50 -3.14
N THR A 26 2.18 -3.42 -2.56
CA THR A 26 0.81 -3.63 -3.00
C THR A 26 -0.08 -3.65 -1.77
N LEU A 27 -1.36 -3.37 -1.96
CA LEU A 27 -2.28 -3.33 -0.85
C LEU A 27 -2.65 -4.74 -0.43
N LYS A 28 -2.47 -5.04 0.84
CA LYS A 28 -2.85 -6.33 1.38
C LYS A 28 -4.26 -6.29 1.95
N THR A 29 -4.53 -5.28 2.76
CA THR A 29 -5.85 -5.09 3.34
C THR A 29 -6.02 -3.61 3.67
N GLN A 30 -7.24 -3.22 3.93
CA GLN A 30 -7.47 -1.83 4.30
C GLN A 30 -8.51 -1.76 5.41
N ASP A 31 -8.28 -0.80 6.30
CA ASP A 31 -9.18 -0.50 7.38
C ASP A 31 -9.80 0.87 7.14
N SER A 32 -10.70 1.26 8.04
CA SER A 32 -11.30 2.58 7.95
C SER A 32 -10.31 3.70 8.21
N LYS A 33 -9.18 3.41 8.83
CA LYS A 33 -8.21 4.43 9.20
C LYS A 33 -6.81 4.19 8.65
N SER A 34 -6.57 3.04 8.04
CA SER A 34 -5.24 2.71 7.61
C SER A 34 -5.26 1.74 6.45
N TYR A 35 -4.13 1.68 5.76
CA TYR A 35 -3.92 0.70 4.70
C TYR A 35 -2.77 -0.19 5.11
N THR A 36 -2.91 -1.49 4.87
CA THR A 36 -1.84 -2.44 5.11
C THR A 36 -1.29 -2.86 3.77
N TYR A 37 0.01 -2.68 3.60
CA TYR A 37 0.70 -2.99 2.35
C TYR A 37 1.64 -4.17 2.55
N ILE A 38 1.92 -4.85 1.47
CA ILE A 38 2.91 -5.93 1.48
C ILE A 38 3.93 -5.65 0.39
N ASN A 39 5.19 -5.84 0.73
CA ASN A 39 6.28 -5.64 -0.22
C ASN A 39 6.33 -6.80 -1.19
N LYS A 40 6.38 -6.50 -2.48
CA LYS A 40 6.36 -7.52 -3.50
C LYS A 40 7.60 -8.39 -3.50
N GLU A 41 8.71 -7.83 -3.08
CA GLU A 41 9.98 -8.55 -3.11
C GLU A 41 10.27 -9.29 -1.82
N THR A 42 10.12 -8.60 -0.70
CA THR A 42 10.52 -9.17 0.59
C THR A 42 9.34 -9.79 1.33
N GLN A 43 8.12 -9.54 0.89
CA GLN A 43 6.92 -10.03 1.54
C GLN A 43 6.70 -9.40 2.91
N GLU A 44 7.35 -8.29 3.17
CA GLU A 44 7.18 -7.58 4.43
C GLU A 44 5.83 -6.88 4.45
N VAL A 45 5.22 -6.85 5.62
CA VAL A 45 3.91 -6.23 5.81
C VAL A 45 4.10 -4.92 6.54
N MET A 46 3.42 -3.87 6.06
CA MET A 46 3.54 -2.55 6.64
C MET A 46 2.17 -1.91 6.71
N LYS A 47 1.88 -1.30 7.83
CA LYS A 47 0.62 -0.62 8.01
C LYS A 47 0.84 0.88 8.08
N LEU A 48 0.11 1.62 7.28
CA LEU A 48 0.21 3.08 7.24
C LEU A 48 -1.15 3.69 7.54
N ASN A 49 -1.18 4.58 8.51
CA ASN A 49 -2.40 5.30 8.85
C ASN A 49 -2.58 6.47 7.90
N PHE A 50 -3.75 6.57 7.29
CA PHE A 50 -4.06 7.72 6.45
C PHE A 50 -4.96 8.71 7.18
N TYR A 51 -5.43 8.32 8.32
CA TYR A 51 -6.28 9.16 9.15
C TYR A 51 -5.47 9.73 10.30
N VAL A 52 -5.50 11.03 10.41
CA VAL A 52 -4.74 11.72 11.46
C VAL A 52 -5.67 12.17 12.58
#